data_71cab8325f894916709f00a5db40fcb6
#
_entry.id   71cab8325f894916709f00a5db40fcb6
#
_cell.length_a   1.000
_cell.length_b   1.000
_cell.length_c   1.000
_cell.angle_alpha   90.00
_cell.angle_beta   90.00
_cell.angle_gamma   90.00
#
_symmetry.space_group_name_H-M   'P 1'
#
loop_
_entity.id
_entity.type
_entity.pdbx_description
1 polymer ?
#
loop_
_entity_poly.entity_id
_entity_poly.type
_entity_poly.pdbx_seq_one_letter_code
_entity_poly.pdbx_strand_id
1 'polypeptide(L)'
;EKQGAGIQLSMSARITIRNNSIYDLPRAGINVSEGTWGGHLIEGNDVFDTVLETGDHGSFNSWGRDRYWHPDRNVMDEFAKEHPQMVFRDATETTVIRNNRWRCDHGWDIDLDDGSSNYHIYNNLCLHGGLKLREGFARTVENNIMVNNTFHPHVWFANSQDIFRHNIVTTPYRPIQVKEWGKETDTNFFVTKQGLEQA
;
A
#
# COMPACT_ATOMS: atom_id res chain seq x y z
N GLU A 1 2.40 21.04 -7.95
CA GLU A 1 3.76 20.51 -7.85
C GLU A 1 3.78 18.99 -7.90
N LYS A 2 4.78 18.43 -8.59
CA LYS A 2 4.87 16.99 -8.84
C LYS A 2 5.10 16.13 -7.59
N GLN A 3 5.57 16.72 -6.49
CA GLN A 3 5.87 16.02 -5.24
C GLN A 3 4.96 16.45 -4.07
N GLY A 4 4.02 17.33 -4.31
CA GLY A 4 3.11 17.85 -3.28
C GLY A 4 2.17 16.78 -2.73
N ALA A 5 1.87 16.88 -1.45
CA ALA A 5 0.83 16.11 -0.77
C ALA A 5 0.22 16.97 0.33
N GLY A 6 -0.97 16.61 0.77
CA GLY A 6 -1.59 17.29 1.92
C GLY A 6 -0.71 17.14 3.17
N ILE A 7 -0.22 15.93 3.41
CA ILE A 7 0.79 15.65 4.44
C ILE A 7 1.93 14.85 3.80
N GLN A 8 3.14 15.39 3.90
CA GLN A 8 4.36 14.78 3.35
C GLN A 8 5.27 14.32 4.48
N LEU A 9 5.57 13.02 4.53
CA LEU A 9 6.60 12.45 5.40
C LEU A 9 7.86 12.17 4.60
N SER A 10 8.98 12.68 5.09
CA SER A 10 10.31 12.46 4.53
C SER A 10 11.33 12.60 5.65
N MET A 11 12.41 11.85 5.62
CA MET A 11 13.50 11.92 6.59
C MET A 11 13.02 11.83 8.05
N SER A 12 12.08 10.93 8.35
CA SER A 12 11.36 10.88 9.63
C SER A 12 11.08 9.44 10.09
N ALA A 13 10.75 9.29 11.36
CA ALA A 13 10.26 8.04 11.94
C ALA A 13 9.22 8.33 13.02
N ARG A 14 8.34 7.37 13.30
CA ARG A 14 7.38 7.39 14.42
C ARG A 14 6.44 8.61 14.44
N ILE A 15 6.03 9.08 13.26
CA ILE A 15 5.08 10.18 13.12
C ILE A 15 3.66 9.63 13.26
N THR A 16 2.82 10.32 14.02
CA THR A 16 1.39 10.02 14.12
C THR A 16 0.58 11.04 13.31
N ILE A 17 -0.23 10.52 12.37
CA ILE A 17 -1.22 11.28 11.60
C ILE A 17 -2.58 10.69 11.93
N ARG A 18 -3.41 11.44 12.66
CA ARG A 18 -4.71 10.91 13.06
C ARG A 18 -5.82 11.95 13.11
N ASN A 19 -7.04 11.48 12.86
CA ASN A 19 -8.28 12.26 12.97
C ASN A 19 -8.28 13.54 12.10
N ASN A 20 -7.71 13.44 10.89
CA ASN A 20 -7.70 14.54 9.93
C ASN A 20 -8.74 14.31 8.83
N SER A 21 -9.24 15.39 8.27
CA SER A 21 -9.94 15.41 6.98
C SER A 21 -9.04 16.07 5.94
N ILE A 22 -8.68 15.32 4.90
CA ILE A 22 -7.67 15.71 3.89
C ILE A 22 -8.30 15.53 2.51
N TYR A 23 -8.43 16.63 1.77
CA TYR A 23 -9.15 16.61 0.49
C TYR A 23 -8.74 17.77 -0.43
N ASP A 24 -9.28 17.75 -1.66
CA ASP A 24 -9.07 18.77 -2.69
C ASP A 24 -7.58 18.96 -3.03
N LEU A 25 -6.94 17.85 -3.42
CA LEU A 25 -5.50 17.83 -3.65
C LEU A 25 -5.13 17.38 -5.07
N PRO A 26 -4.21 18.09 -5.72
CA PRO A 26 -3.77 17.74 -7.08
C PRO A 26 -3.03 16.40 -7.16
N ARG A 27 -2.43 15.96 -6.05
CA ARG A 27 -1.70 14.70 -5.92
C ARG A 27 -2.18 13.93 -4.68
N ALA A 28 -1.29 13.25 -3.97
CA ALA A 28 -1.62 12.42 -2.81
C ALA A 28 -2.18 13.22 -1.62
N GLY A 29 -3.06 12.61 -0.85
CA GLY A 29 -3.49 13.13 0.44
C GLY A 29 -2.39 13.04 1.48
N ILE A 30 -1.89 11.82 1.71
CA ILE A 30 -0.75 11.53 2.58
C ILE A 30 0.32 10.83 1.74
N ASN A 31 1.55 11.31 1.78
CA ASN A 31 2.68 10.69 1.09
C ASN A 31 3.83 10.39 2.03
N VAL A 32 4.34 9.16 1.95
CA VAL A 32 5.55 8.72 2.64
C VAL A 32 6.62 8.47 1.59
N SER A 33 7.67 9.28 1.60
CA SER A 33 8.75 9.19 0.63
C SER A 33 10.04 8.60 1.22
N GLU A 34 11.08 8.56 0.44
CA GLU A 34 12.40 8.08 0.81
C GLU A 34 12.93 8.66 2.13
N GLY A 35 13.77 7.91 2.82
CA GLY A 35 14.40 8.34 4.06
C GLY A 35 13.48 8.35 5.27
N THR A 36 12.43 7.55 5.23
CA THR A 36 11.60 7.28 6.39
C THR A 36 11.94 5.90 6.96
N TRP A 37 12.13 5.84 8.28
CA TRP A 37 12.53 4.60 8.97
C TRP A 37 11.35 3.82 9.56
N GLY A 38 10.14 4.19 9.19
CA GLY A 38 8.93 3.51 9.61
C GLY A 38 8.42 3.93 10.99
N GLY A 39 7.60 3.06 11.60
CA GLY A 39 6.96 3.32 12.89
C GLY A 39 5.88 4.40 12.84
N HIS A 40 5.46 4.81 11.65
CA HIS A 40 4.38 5.79 11.52
C HIS A 40 3.04 5.16 11.88
N LEU A 41 2.16 5.95 12.51
CA LEU A 41 0.78 5.60 12.79
C LEU A 41 -0.15 6.54 12.03
N ILE A 42 -0.89 5.98 11.08
CA ILE A 42 -1.86 6.69 10.24
C ILE A 42 -3.23 6.12 10.56
N GLU A 43 -4.03 6.82 11.39
CA GLU A 43 -5.28 6.28 11.87
C GLU A 43 -6.43 7.29 11.95
N GLY A 44 -7.66 6.83 11.71
CA GLY A 44 -8.86 7.61 11.88
C GLY A 44 -8.96 8.82 10.95
N ASN A 45 -8.27 8.81 9.81
CA ASN A 45 -8.31 9.89 8.84
C ASN A 45 -9.41 9.65 7.80
N ASP A 46 -9.97 10.73 7.28
CA ASP A 46 -10.85 10.77 6.12
C ASP A 46 -10.13 11.49 4.97
N VAL A 47 -9.75 10.72 3.93
CA VAL A 47 -8.93 11.23 2.81
C VAL A 47 -9.65 10.97 1.50
N PHE A 48 -9.99 12.03 0.77
CA PHE A 48 -10.81 11.97 -0.43
C PHE A 48 -10.50 13.13 -1.40
N ASP A 49 -11.08 13.09 -2.60
CA ASP A 49 -10.85 14.10 -3.65
C ASP A 49 -9.37 14.43 -3.83
N THR A 50 -8.59 13.39 -4.07
CA THR A 50 -7.15 13.47 -4.27
C THR A 50 -6.78 13.01 -5.67
N VAL A 51 -5.53 13.23 -6.08
CA VAL A 51 -5.01 12.89 -7.41
C VAL A 51 -5.80 13.59 -8.53
N LEU A 52 -6.22 14.84 -8.29
CA LEU A 52 -7.06 15.59 -9.23
C LEU A 52 -6.32 16.00 -10.50
N GLU A 53 -5.00 16.18 -10.45
CA GLU A 53 -4.18 16.67 -11.56
C GLU A 53 -3.06 15.70 -11.97
N THR A 54 -2.86 14.60 -11.23
CA THR A 54 -1.81 13.62 -11.52
C THR A 54 -2.42 12.24 -11.80
N GLY A 55 -1.60 11.34 -12.31
CA GLY A 55 -1.90 9.91 -12.38
C GLY A 55 -0.89 9.11 -11.57
N ASP A 56 -1.07 7.80 -11.49
CA ASP A 56 -0.14 6.87 -10.86
C ASP A 56 0.20 7.19 -9.39
N HIS A 57 -0.83 7.63 -8.65
CA HIS A 57 -0.75 7.93 -7.22
C HIS A 57 -2.02 7.48 -6.51
N GLY A 58 -2.00 7.53 -5.18
CA GLY A 58 -3.15 7.24 -4.32
C GLY A 58 -3.48 8.35 -3.33
N SER A 59 -4.65 8.23 -2.68
CA SER A 59 -4.99 9.06 -1.53
C SER A 59 -3.94 8.90 -0.42
N PHE A 60 -3.57 7.67 -0.09
CA PHE A 60 -2.29 7.35 0.53
C PHE A 60 -1.32 6.91 -0.56
N ASN A 61 -0.11 7.42 -0.53
CA ASN A 61 0.95 7.03 -1.45
C ASN A 61 2.26 6.85 -0.70
N SER A 62 2.99 5.79 -0.99
CA SER A 62 4.36 5.63 -0.49
C SER A 62 5.27 5.10 -1.58
N TRP A 63 6.55 5.45 -1.50
CA TRP A 63 7.61 4.93 -2.35
C TRP A 63 8.90 4.91 -1.57
N GLY A 64 9.41 3.71 -1.34
CA GLY A 64 10.59 3.48 -0.51
C GLY A 64 11.75 3.01 -1.35
N ARG A 65 12.37 3.91 -2.11
CA ARG A 65 13.60 3.60 -2.85
C ARG A 65 14.79 3.53 -1.90
N ASP A 66 14.68 2.62 -0.98
CA ASP A 66 15.66 2.41 0.06
C ASP A 66 16.94 1.77 -0.50
N ARG A 67 17.97 1.57 0.30
CA ARG A 67 19.31 1.11 -0.13
C ARG A 67 19.32 -0.21 -0.89
N TYR A 68 18.32 -1.07 -0.72
CA TYR A 68 18.18 -2.33 -1.45
C TYR A 68 17.42 -2.19 -2.77
N TRP A 69 16.73 -1.07 -2.97
CA TRP A 69 15.93 -0.85 -4.17
C TRP A 69 16.81 -0.70 -5.41
N HIS A 70 16.39 -1.34 -6.49
CA HIS A 70 17.05 -1.28 -7.79
C HIS A 70 16.00 -1.23 -8.92
N PRO A 71 16.21 -0.44 -9.99
CA PRO A 71 15.28 -0.37 -11.11
C PRO A 71 15.15 -1.69 -11.88
N ASP A 72 16.17 -2.53 -11.88
CA ASP A 72 16.08 -3.91 -12.33
C ASP A 72 15.56 -4.79 -11.18
N ARG A 73 14.34 -5.28 -11.35
CA ARG A 73 13.63 -6.08 -10.35
C ARG A 73 14.28 -7.42 -10.05
N ASN A 74 14.96 -8.02 -11.03
CA ASN A 74 15.67 -9.27 -10.79
C ASN A 74 16.84 -9.05 -9.83
N VAL A 75 17.58 -7.95 -10.00
CA VAL A 75 18.67 -7.57 -9.10
C VAL A 75 18.14 -7.33 -7.69
N MET A 76 16.99 -6.63 -7.56
CA MET A 76 16.38 -6.37 -6.27
C MET A 76 15.89 -7.66 -5.59
N ASP A 77 15.24 -8.55 -6.34
CA ASP A 77 14.75 -9.84 -5.80
C ASP A 77 15.91 -10.74 -5.35
N GLU A 78 16.95 -10.88 -6.15
CA GLU A 78 18.14 -11.65 -5.79
C GLU A 78 18.84 -11.06 -4.56
N PHE A 79 19.03 -9.75 -4.53
CA PHE A 79 19.65 -9.07 -3.40
C PHE A 79 18.87 -9.26 -2.09
N ALA A 80 17.55 -9.10 -2.14
CA ALA A 80 16.69 -9.30 -0.97
C ALA A 80 16.67 -10.78 -0.53
N LYS A 81 16.78 -11.71 -1.48
CA LYS A 81 16.87 -13.15 -1.20
C LYS A 81 18.19 -13.53 -0.52
N GLU A 82 19.30 -12.97 -0.96
CA GLU A 82 20.61 -13.18 -0.35
C GLU A 82 20.76 -12.47 0.99
N HIS A 83 20.15 -11.30 1.12
CA HIS A 83 20.25 -10.42 2.28
C HIS A 83 18.88 -10.03 2.86
N PRO A 84 18.08 -10.99 3.36
CA PRO A 84 16.69 -10.74 3.73
C PRO A 84 16.50 -9.68 4.82
N GLN A 85 17.49 -9.42 5.64
CA GLN A 85 17.43 -8.37 6.66
C GLN A 85 17.69 -6.96 6.09
N MET A 86 18.15 -6.85 4.86
CA MET A 86 18.49 -5.56 4.27
C MET A 86 17.26 -4.69 4.04
N VAL A 87 16.13 -5.30 3.73
CA VAL A 87 14.84 -4.60 3.54
C VAL A 87 14.37 -3.86 4.79
N PHE A 88 14.82 -4.28 5.97
CA PHE A 88 14.51 -3.65 7.25
C PHE A 88 15.52 -2.61 7.71
N ARG A 89 16.59 -2.38 6.95
CA ARG A 89 17.61 -1.39 7.33
C ARG A 89 17.12 0.05 7.24
N ASP A 90 16.21 0.31 6.31
CA ASP A 90 15.62 1.64 6.10
C ASP A 90 14.12 1.66 6.45
N ALA A 91 13.51 0.50 6.70
CA ALA A 91 12.16 0.34 7.23
C ALA A 91 12.21 -0.44 8.57
N THR A 92 12.86 0.14 9.56
CA THR A 92 13.23 -0.53 10.81
C THR A 92 12.05 -0.85 11.72
N GLU A 93 10.98 -0.07 11.62
CA GLU A 93 9.76 -0.25 12.40
C GLU A 93 8.54 -0.29 11.48
N THR A 94 7.55 -1.10 11.83
CA THR A 94 6.34 -1.26 11.03
C THR A 94 5.53 0.03 10.98
N THR A 95 5.23 0.52 9.78
CA THR A 95 4.26 1.59 9.58
C THR A 95 2.85 1.02 9.60
N VAL A 96 1.99 1.58 10.42
CA VAL A 96 0.61 1.15 10.62
C VAL A 96 -0.37 2.11 9.95
N ILE A 97 -1.24 1.56 9.09
CA ILE A 97 -2.35 2.29 8.45
C ILE A 97 -3.65 1.61 8.86
N ARG A 98 -4.46 2.27 9.70
CA ARG A 98 -5.67 1.64 10.23
C ARG A 98 -6.83 2.59 10.48
N ASN A 99 -8.04 2.05 10.42
CA ASN A 99 -9.28 2.76 10.78
C ASN A 99 -9.49 4.05 9.97
N ASN A 100 -8.95 4.11 8.75
CA ASN A 100 -9.13 5.27 7.88
C ASN A 100 -10.24 5.00 6.86
N ARG A 101 -10.79 6.09 6.33
CA ARG A 101 -11.63 6.10 5.15
C ARG A 101 -10.87 6.76 4.00
N TRP A 102 -10.74 6.03 2.90
CA TRP A 102 -10.01 6.43 1.70
C TRP A 102 -10.94 6.49 0.50
N ARG A 103 -10.80 7.52 -0.32
CA ARG A 103 -11.45 7.59 -1.61
C ARG A 103 -10.58 8.31 -2.63
N CYS A 104 -10.19 7.61 -3.67
CA CYS A 104 -9.47 8.16 -4.81
C CYS A 104 -10.20 7.78 -6.10
N ASP A 105 -10.81 8.75 -6.76
CA ASP A 105 -11.55 8.51 -7.99
C ASP A 105 -10.64 8.48 -9.23
N HIS A 106 -9.39 8.90 -9.10
CA HIS A 106 -8.41 9.03 -10.19
C HIS A 106 -7.19 8.10 -10.07
N GLY A 107 -7.07 7.35 -8.99
CA GLY A 107 -5.94 6.46 -8.71
C GLY A 107 -6.32 5.40 -7.68
N TRP A 108 -5.41 5.07 -6.79
CA TRP A 108 -5.64 4.10 -5.72
C TRP A 108 -6.05 4.78 -4.41
N ASP A 109 -6.84 4.09 -3.61
CA ASP A 109 -7.13 4.55 -2.24
C ASP A 109 -5.85 4.46 -1.39
N ILE A 110 -5.16 3.32 -1.47
CA ILE A 110 -3.86 3.09 -0.83
C ILE A 110 -2.89 2.56 -1.89
N ASP A 111 -1.80 3.28 -2.09
CA ASP A 111 -0.74 2.95 -3.05
C ASP A 111 0.61 2.78 -2.36
N LEU A 112 1.09 1.55 -2.27
CA LEU A 112 2.46 1.25 -1.87
C LEU A 112 3.28 0.95 -3.12
N ASP A 113 4.12 1.91 -3.50
CA ASP A 113 4.91 1.91 -4.72
C ASP A 113 6.41 1.72 -4.43
N ASP A 114 7.19 1.48 -5.47
CA ASP A 114 8.66 1.46 -5.52
C ASP A 114 9.37 0.96 -4.24
N GLY A 115 9.13 -0.31 -3.87
CA GLY A 115 9.86 -0.95 -2.77
C GLY A 115 9.35 -0.64 -1.36
N SER A 116 8.20 -0.01 -1.21
CA SER A 116 7.60 0.27 0.12
C SER A 116 7.43 -1.00 0.94
N SER A 117 8.11 -1.10 2.07
CA SER A 117 8.22 -2.31 2.88
C SER A 117 7.89 -2.07 4.36
N ASN A 118 7.57 -3.16 5.07
CA ASN A 118 7.28 -3.20 6.50
C ASN A 118 6.04 -2.36 6.88
N TYR A 119 4.89 -2.73 6.31
CA TYR A 119 3.59 -2.10 6.57
C TYR A 119 2.60 -3.08 7.19
N HIS A 120 1.75 -2.58 8.08
CA HIS A 120 0.55 -3.27 8.56
C HIS A 120 -0.68 -2.41 8.28
N ILE A 121 -1.54 -2.87 7.38
CA ILE A 121 -2.69 -2.14 6.85
C ILE A 121 -3.96 -2.89 7.22
N TYR A 122 -4.77 -2.33 8.12
CA TYR A 122 -5.96 -3.03 8.58
C TYR A 122 -7.12 -2.13 9.02
N ASN A 123 -8.32 -2.69 9.00
CA ASN A 123 -9.56 -2.00 9.38
C ASN A 123 -9.79 -0.70 8.61
N ASN A 124 -9.36 -0.61 7.36
CA ASN A 124 -9.63 0.55 6.52
C ASN A 124 -10.85 0.33 5.63
N LEU A 125 -11.50 1.42 5.27
CA LEU A 125 -12.54 1.46 4.26
C LEU A 125 -11.99 2.17 3.00
N CYS A 126 -11.80 1.39 1.94
CA CYS A 126 -11.35 1.85 0.62
C CYS A 126 -12.57 1.93 -0.30
N LEU A 127 -12.99 3.14 -0.71
CA LEU A 127 -14.28 3.36 -1.34
C LEU A 127 -14.27 3.26 -2.87
N HIS A 128 -13.14 3.55 -3.53
CA HIS A 128 -13.14 3.59 -4.99
C HIS A 128 -11.83 3.12 -5.64
N GLY A 129 -10.67 3.52 -5.18
CA GLY A 129 -9.38 3.24 -5.80
C GLY A 129 -8.82 1.85 -5.51
N GLY A 130 -9.27 1.19 -4.45
CA GLY A 130 -8.70 -0.08 -3.99
C GLY A 130 -7.32 0.07 -3.35
N LEU A 131 -6.59 -1.05 -3.25
CA LEU A 131 -5.28 -1.10 -2.60
C LEU A 131 -4.24 -1.71 -3.55
N LYS A 132 -3.18 -0.96 -3.82
CA LYS A 132 -2.02 -1.44 -4.60
C LYS A 132 -0.85 -1.76 -3.69
N LEU A 133 -0.26 -2.93 -3.88
CA LEU A 133 1.07 -3.29 -3.38
C LEU A 133 1.96 -3.57 -4.58
N ARG A 134 2.94 -2.72 -4.81
CA ARG A 134 3.96 -2.93 -5.83
C ARG A 134 5.16 -3.65 -5.23
N GLU A 135 6.27 -3.79 -5.94
CA GLU A 135 7.46 -4.43 -5.40
C GLU A 135 7.85 -3.92 -4.01
N GLY A 136 8.08 -4.81 -3.09
CA GLY A 136 8.39 -4.52 -1.68
C GLY A 136 8.27 -5.78 -0.84
N PHE A 137 8.43 -5.65 0.47
CA PHE A 137 8.57 -6.79 1.37
C PHE A 137 7.85 -6.58 2.69
N ALA A 138 7.40 -7.69 3.31
CA ALA A 138 6.88 -7.75 4.66
C ALA A 138 5.67 -6.80 4.89
N ARG A 139 4.68 -6.85 4.00
CA ARG A 139 3.44 -6.08 4.13
C ARG A 139 2.31 -7.01 4.53
N THR A 140 1.61 -6.67 5.61
CA THR A 140 0.41 -7.37 6.05
C THR A 140 -0.81 -6.50 5.80
N VAL A 141 -1.77 -7.00 5.03
CA VAL A 141 -3.04 -6.33 4.71
C VAL A 141 -4.18 -7.23 5.14
N GLU A 142 -4.92 -6.82 6.15
CA GLU A 142 -6.00 -7.63 6.71
C GLU A 142 -7.19 -6.81 7.24
N ASN A 143 -8.38 -7.41 7.24
CA ASN A 143 -9.60 -6.81 7.76
C ASN A 143 -9.97 -5.45 7.11
N ASN A 144 -9.65 -5.25 5.82
CA ASN A 144 -10.07 -4.07 5.09
C ASN A 144 -11.29 -4.35 4.23
N ILE A 145 -12.05 -3.30 3.92
CA ILE A 145 -13.18 -3.35 2.99
C ILE A 145 -12.85 -2.50 1.77
N MET A 146 -12.89 -3.10 0.57
CA MET A 146 -12.65 -2.43 -0.71
C MET A 146 -13.95 -2.40 -1.52
N VAL A 147 -14.56 -1.23 -1.60
CA VAL A 147 -15.81 -0.99 -2.33
C VAL A 147 -15.50 -0.46 -3.73
N ASN A 148 -16.22 -0.95 -4.75
CA ASN A 148 -16.08 -0.56 -6.16
C ASN A 148 -14.71 -0.86 -6.81
N ASN A 149 -13.80 -1.48 -6.10
CA ASN A 149 -12.48 -1.86 -6.58
C ASN A 149 -11.97 -3.05 -5.77
N THR A 150 -10.67 -3.33 -5.89
CA THR A 150 -10.08 -4.55 -5.38
C THR A 150 -8.63 -4.35 -4.95
N PHE A 151 -7.98 -5.47 -4.75
CA PHE A 151 -6.55 -5.59 -4.54
C PHE A 151 -5.78 -5.61 -5.87
N HIS A 152 -4.71 -4.83 -5.94
CA HIS A 152 -3.81 -4.69 -7.09
C HIS A 152 -2.38 -5.12 -6.68
N PRO A 153 -2.07 -6.42 -6.69
CA PRO A 153 -0.70 -6.87 -6.49
C PRO A 153 0.10 -6.64 -7.78
N HIS A 154 1.11 -5.80 -7.71
CA HIS A 154 1.96 -5.46 -8.85
C HIS A 154 3.40 -5.86 -8.58
N VAL A 155 3.97 -6.71 -9.45
CA VAL A 155 5.39 -7.08 -9.38
C VAL A 155 5.79 -7.66 -8.03
N TRP A 156 5.03 -8.61 -7.53
CA TRP A 156 5.38 -9.30 -6.29
C TRP A 156 6.59 -10.23 -6.50
N PHE A 157 7.45 -10.26 -5.52
CA PHE A 157 8.57 -11.19 -5.46
C PHE A 157 8.18 -12.47 -4.72
N ALA A 158 8.78 -13.61 -5.10
CA ALA A 158 8.54 -14.89 -4.44
C ALA A 158 8.86 -14.87 -2.93
N ASN A 159 9.84 -14.07 -2.55
CA ASN A 159 10.29 -13.93 -1.16
C ASN A 159 9.74 -12.69 -0.47
N SER A 160 8.71 -12.04 -1.00
CA SER A 160 8.18 -10.75 -0.48
C SER A 160 7.71 -10.83 0.96
N GLN A 161 7.31 -12.00 1.45
CA GLN A 161 6.69 -12.21 2.77
C GLN A 161 5.38 -11.43 2.96
N ASP A 162 4.75 -10.99 1.88
CA ASP A 162 3.49 -10.27 1.92
C ASP A 162 2.33 -11.19 2.31
N ILE A 163 1.39 -10.62 3.07
CA ILE A 163 0.17 -11.27 3.55
C ILE A 163 -1.02 -10.42 3.15
N PHE A 164 -2.00 -11.03 2.47
CA PHE A 164 -3.27 -10.41 2.14
C PHE A 164 -4.41 -11.35 2.53
N ARG A 165 -5.08 -11.09 3.65
CA ARG A 165 -6.10 -11.99 4.21
C ARG A 165 -7.24 -11.27 4.91
N HIS A 166 -8.35 -11.97 5.11
CA HIS A 166 -9.53 -11.49 5.85
C HIS A 166 -10.08 -10.16 5.33
N ASN A 167 -9.85 -9.83 4.06
CA ASN A 167 -10.37 -8.61 3.46
C ASN A 167 -11.69 -8.89 2.75
N ILE A 168 -12.52 -7.84 2.61
CA ILE A 168 -13.71 -7.86 1.79
C ILE A 168 -13.41 -7.07 0.52
N VAL A 169 -13.61 -7.69 -0.64
CA VAL A 169 -13.41 -7.08 -1.95
C VAL A 169 -14.65 -7.27 -2.83
N THR A 170 -14.91 -6.32 -3.73
CA THR A 170 -16.11 -6.34 -4.58
C THR A 170 -15.84 -6.75 -6.02
N THR A 171 -14.59 -6.83 -6.43
CA THR A 171 -14.19 -7.26 -7.78
C THR A 171 -12.96 -8.17 -7.71
N PRO A 172 -12.74 -9.05 -8.71
CA PRO A 172 -11.55 -9.90 -8.77
C PRO A 172 -10.25 -9.10 -8.69
N TYR A 173 -9.23 -9.68 -8.08
CA TYR A 173 -7.89 -9.07 -8.01
C TYR A 173 -7.35 -8.72 -9.39
N ARG A 174 -6.53 -7.68 -9.46
CA ARG A 174 -5.90 -7.21 -10.71
C ARG A 174 -4.38 -7.34 -10.65
N PRO A 175 -3.85 -8.57 -10.77
CA PRO A 175 -2.41 -8.80 -10.69
C PRO A 175 -1.71 -8.30 -11.96
N ILE A 176 -0.54 -7.67 -11.79
CA ILE A 176 0.37 -7.30 -12.87
C ILE A 176 1.75 -7.88 -12.57
N GLN A 177 2.26 -8.72 -13.47
CA GLN A 177 3.59 -9.35 -13.33
C GLN A 177 3.82 -10.06 -11.98
N VAL A 178 2.79 -10.72 -11.47
CA VAL A 178 2.87 -11.56 -10.28
C VAL A 178 3.18 -12.97 -10.74
N LYS A 179 4.40 -13.45 -10.46
CA LYS A 179 4.83 -14.83 -10.77
C LYS A 179 4.46 -15.79 -9.64
N GLU A 180 4.60 -15.32 -8.41
CA GLU A 180 4.27 -16.07 -7.21
C GLU A 180 3.55 -15.14 -6.23
N TRP A 181 2.54 -15.67 -5.57
CA TRP A 181 1.84 -14.98 -4.51
C TRP A 181 2.69 -15.02 -3.25
N GLY A 182 2.70 -13.93 -2.48
CA GLY A 182 3.53 -13.79 -1.29
C GLY A 182 3.39 -14.94 -0.27
N LYS A 183 3.49 -14.64 1.00
CA LYS A 183 3.42 -15.66 2.05
C LYS A 183 2.02 -16.22 2.22
N GLU A 184 0.99 -15.37 2.10
CA GLU A 184 -0.41 -15.74 2.27
C GLU A 184 -1.32 -14.82 1.47
N THR A 185 -2.17 -15.39 0.64
CA THR A 185 -3.22 -14.63 -0.07
C THR A 185 -4.49 -15.48 -0.02
N ASP A 186 -5.15 -15.50 1.15
CA ASP A 186 -6.24 -16.42 1.43
C ASP A 186 -7.29 -15.80 2.37
N THR A 187 -8.38 -16.53 2.59
CA THR A 187 -9.46 -16.17 3.55
C THR A 187 -10.05 -14.77 3.31
N ASN A 188 -10.07 -14.30 2.05
CA ASN A 188 -10.70 -13.05 1.67
C ASN A 188 -12.12 -13.30 1.17
N PHE A 189 -13.03 -12.36 1.44
CA PHE A 189 -14.43 -12.47 1.05
C PHE A 189 -14.73 -11.63 -0.19
N PHE A 190 -15.23 -12.28 -1.25
CA PHE A 190 -15.68 -11.62 -2.47
C PHE A 190 -17.19 -11.38 -2.43
N VAL A 191 -17.62 -10.13 -2.49
CA VAL A 191 -19.04 -9.73 -2.41
C VAL A 191 -19.78 -9.93 -3.73
N THR A 192 -19.15 -10.46 -4.77
CA THR A 192 -19.82 -10.74 -6.04
C THR A 192 -20.59 -12.06 -5.97
N LYS A 193 -21.66 -12.17 -6.81
CA LYS A 193 -22.41 -13.44 -6.92
C LYS A 193 -21.50 -14.62 -7.25
N GLN A 194 -20.49 -14.39 -8.07
CA GLN A 194 -19.47 -15.38 -8.44
C GLN A 194 -18.47 -15.67 -7.29
N GLY A 195 -18.20 -14.70 -6.44
CA GLY A 195 -17.35 -14.87 -5.25
C GLY A 195 -18.04 -15.62 -4.12
N LEU A 196 -19.36 -15.49 -3.99
CA LEU A 196 -20.16 -16.28 -3.05
C LEU A 196 -20.25 -17.76 -3.45
N GLU A 197 -20.06 -18.08 -4.71
CA GLU A 197 -20.04 -19.46 -5.22
C GLU A 197 -18.63 -20.11 -5.06
N GLN A 198 -17.61 -19.34 -4.75
CA GLN A 198 -16.21 -19.76 -4.58
C GLN A 198 -15.75 -19.77 -3.13
N ALA A 199 -16.54 -19.21 -2.21
CA ALA A 199 -16.31 -19.21 -0.78
C ALA A 199 -16.92 -20.43 -0.09
#